data_3acb6a908edc799502367e4833aa60e6
#
_entry.id   3acb6a908edc799502367e4833aa60e6
#
_cell.length_a   1.000
_cell.length_b   1.000
_cell.length_c   1.000
_cell.angle_alpha   90.00
_cell.angle_beta   90.00
_cell.angle_gamma   90.00
#
_symmetry.space_group_name_H-M   'P 1'
#
loop_
_entity.id
_entity.type
_entity.pdbx_description
1 polymer ?
#
loop_
_entity_poly.entity_id
_entity_poly.type
_entity_poly.pdbx_seq_one_letter_code
_entity_poly.pdbx_strand_id
1 'polypeptide(L)'
;MSEITHEIDANFAGRLNILRAGVLGANDGIISIAGVVIGVASATNNIWIIFLSGLAAILAGAFSMAGGEYVSVSTQKDTEEAAVAREQLLLDKDMDAAKKSLYAAYLQNGECETSAQLLTNKAFLKNPLKALVEEKYGIEYEEFTNPWHAAASSFIAFVLGSLPPMLSIIIFPSEYRIPATVFIVAISLLVTGYTSAKLGKAPTKTAMIRNLCIGLLTMGVTYLFGQLFSI
;
A
#
# COMPACT_ATOMS: atom_id res chain seq x y z
N MET A 1 -4.71 9.65 -30.55
CA MET A 1 -5.68 9.08 -29.60
C MET A 1 -5.03 8.04 -28.68
N SER A 2 -3.96 7.35 -29.12
CA SER A 2 -3.20 6.40 -28.28
C SER A 2 -2.30 7.06 -27.22
N GLU A 3 -1.73 8.22 -27.47
CA GLU A 3 -0.86 8.92 -26.50
C GLU A 3 -1.61 9.46 -25.29
N ILE A 4 -2.83 9.96 -25.49
CA ILE A 4 -3.68 10.48 -24.39
C ILE A 4 -4.16 9.32 -23.48
N THR A 5 -4.41 8.15 -24.03
CA THR A 5 -4.79 6.97 -23.26
C THR A 5 -3.62 6.44 -22.41
N HIS A 6 -2.39 6.46 -22.92
CA HIS A 6 -1.20 6.05 -22.17
C HIS A 6 -0.86 7.00 -21.01
N GLU A 7 -0.95 8.33 -21.20
CA GLU A 7 -0.73 9.31 -20.14
C GLU A 7 -1.77 9.22 -19.00
N ILE A 8 -3.01 8.83 -19.33
CA ILE A 8 -4.07 8.60 -18.34
C ILE A 8 -3.81 7.34 -17.53
N ASP A 9 -3.30 6.27 -18.16
CA ASP A 9 -3.05 4.98 -17.49
C ASP A 9 -1.84 5.04 -16.55
N ALA A 10 -0.78 5.72 -16.90
CA ALA A 10 0.43 5.87 -16.11
C ALA A 10 0.23 6.69 -14.84
N ASN A 11 -0.44 7.84 -14.98
CA ASN A 11 -0.90 8.62 -13.83
C ASN A 11 -1.84 7.82 -12.91
N PHE A 12 -2.46 6.77 -13.45
CA PHE A 12 -3.36 5.89 -12.72
C PHE A 12 -2.60 4.88 -11.84
N ALA A 13 -1.53 4.24 -12.32
CA ALA A 13 -0.72 3.28 -11.54
C ALA A 13 -0.02 3.96 -10.35
N GLY A 14 0.58 5.13 -10.56
CA GLY A 14 1.17 5.93 -9.48
C GLY A 14 0.15 6.36 -8.43
N ARG A 15 -1.04 6.79 -8.85
CA ARG A 15 -2.16 7.13 -7.95
C ARG A 15 -2.67 5.91 -7.18
N LEU A 16 -2.74 4.75 -7.80
CA LEU A 16 -3.14 3.50 -7.13
C LEU A 16 -2.15 3.12 -6.02
N ASN A 17 -0.85 3.27 -6.25
CA ASN A 17 0.17 3.01 -5.24
C ASN A 17 0.05 3.96 -4.04
N ILE A 18 -0.15 5.26 -4.27
CA ILE A 18 -0.37 6.25 -3.21
C ILE A 18 -1.65 5.95 -2.43
N LEU A 19 -2.74 5.61 -3.12
CA LEU A 19 -4.01 5.22 -2.48
C LEU A 19 -3.86 3.94 -1.66
N ARG A 20 -3.16 2.94 -2.20
CA ARG A 20 -2.88 1.69 -1.49
C ARG A 20 -2.10 1.95 -0.20
N ALA A 21 -1.02 2.75 -0.28
CA ALA A 21 -0.21 3.14 0.87
C ALA A 21 -1.05 3.89 1.92
N GLY A 22 -1.91 4.81 1.49
CA GLY A 22 -2.81 5.54 2.38
C GLY A 22 -3.86 4.65 3.05
N VAL A 23 -4.50 3.75 2.30
CA VAL A 23 -5.49 2.81 2.86
C VAL A 23 -4.84 1.85 3.85
N LEU A 24 -3.66 1.33 3.51
CA LEU A 24 -2.90 0.43 4.39
C LEU A 24 -2.50 1.17 5.66
N GLY A 25 -1.97 2.39 5.54
CA GLY A 25 -1.60 3.23 6.67
C GLY A 25 -2.78 3.53 7.61
N ALA A 26 -3.91 3.96 7.07
CA ALA A 26 -5.09 4.26 7.87
C ALA A 26 -5.61 3.03 8.63
N ASN A 27 -5.72 1.90 7.95
CA ASN A 27 -6.21 0.66 8.55
C ASN A 27 -5.27 0.15 9.65
N ASP A 28 -3.96 0.19 9.42
CA ASP A 28 -2.95 -0.21 10.40
C ASP A 28 -2.91 0.75 11.59
N GLY A 29 -3.01 2.06 11.37
CA GLY A 29 -3.11 3.05 12.44
C GLY A 29 -4.31 2.81 13.36
N ILE A 30 -5.49 2.49 12.80
CA ILE A 30 -6.68 2.15 13.60
C ILE A 30 -6.42 0.89 14.43
N ILE A 31 -6.00 -0.21 13.80
CA ILE A 31 -5.92 -1.53 14.43
C ILE A 31 -4.77 -1.57 15.44
N SER A 32 -3.58 -1.11 15.07
CA SER A 32 -2.38 -1.18 15.90
C SER A 32 -2.52 -0.31 17.15
N ILE A 33 -3.02 0.92 16.99
CA ILE A 33 -3.18 1.81 18.15
C ILE A 33 -4.34 1.38 19.03
N ALA A 34 -5.46 0.90 18.47
CA ALA A 34 -6.53 0.29 19.25
C ALA A 34 -6.01 -0.88 20.10
N GLY A 35 -5.21 -1.77 19.49
CA GLY A 35 -4.60 -2.89 20.19
C GLY A 35 -3.72 -2.44 21.36
N VAL A 36 -2.82 -1.48 21.14
CA VAL A 36 -1.92 -0.97 22.17
C VAL A 36 -2.71 -0.31 23.30
N VAL A 37 -3.61 0.64 22.98
CA VAL A 37 -4.30 1.41 24.04
C VAL A 37 -5.29 0.55 24.82
N ILE A 38 -5.96 -0.42 24.22
CA ILE A 38 -6.85 -1.37 24.89
C ILE A 38 -6.03 -2.36 25.73
N GLY A 39 -4.92 -2.89 25.19
CA GLY A 39 -4.05 -3.77 25.94
C GLY A 39 -3.48 -3.12 27.19
N VAL A 40 -2.95 -1.89 27.06
CA VAL A 40 -2.44 -1.13 28.23
C VAL A 40 -3.58 -0.74 29.17
N ALA A 41 -4.74 -0.29 28.68
CA ALA A 41 -5.89 0.08 29.49
C ALA A 41 -6.51 -1.11 30.24
N SER A 42 -6.32 -2.35 29.75
CA SER A 42 -6.72 -3.55 30.48
C SER A 42 -5.78 -3.94 31.61
N ALA A 43 -4.53 -3.46 31.56
CA ALA A 43 -3.51 -3.71 32.59
C ALA A 43 -3.47 -2.62 33.66
N THR A 44 -3.81 -1.36 33.33
CA THR A 44 -3.75 -0.21 34.26
C THR A 44 -4.83 0.84 33.99
N ASN A 45 -5.27 1.51 35.04
CA ASN A 45 -6.18 2.65 34.94
C ASN A 45 -5.46 4.01 34.81
N ASN A 46 -4.13 4.03 34.84
CA ASN A 46 -3.36 5.27 34.74
C ASN A 46 -3.41 5.85 33.35
N ILE A 47 -4.15 6.95 33.16
CA ILE A 47 -4.37 7.60 31.88
C ILE A 47 -3.06 8.09 31.21
N TRP A 48 -2.08 8.51 32.03
CA TRP A 48 -0.78 8.95 31.49
C TRP A 48 0.03 7.80 30.88
N ILE A 49 -0.01 6.62 31.50
CA ILE A 49 0.65 5.42 30.95
C ILE A 49 -0.02 5.03 29.63
N ILE A 50 -1.35 5.01 29.58
CA ILE A 50 -2.12 4.70 28.38
C ILE A 50 -1.80 5.71 27.27
N PHE A 51 -1.84 7.02 27.60
CA PHE A 51 -1.55 8.09 26.65
C PHE A 51 -0.14 8.01 26.10
N LEU A 52 0.87 7.90 26.94
CA LEU A 52 2.27 7.84 26.51
C LEU A 52 2.57 6.58 25.69
N SER A 53 1.99 5.44 26.07
CA SER A 53 2.13 4.19 25.29
C SER A 53 1.50 4.33 23.91
N GLY A 54 0.29 4.88 23.84
CA GLY A 54 -0.38 5.14 22.55
C GLY A 54 0.39 6.15 21.68
N LEU A 55 0.86 7.26 22.26
CA LEU A 55 1.63 8.26 21.52
C LEU A 55 2.96 7.69 21.01
N ALA A 56 3.69 6.94 21.84
CA ALA A 56 4.93 6.27 21.41
C ALA A 56 4.66 5.27 20.28
N ALA A 57 3.56 4.51 20.37
CA ALA A 57 3.15 3.57 19.33
C ALA A 57 2.76 4.30 18.03
N ILE A 58 2.05 5.44 18.11
CA ILE A 58 1.72 6.27 16.93
C ILE A 58 2.99 6.73 16.23
N LEU A 59 3.94 7.30 16.98
CA LEU A 59 5.19 7.79 16.39
C LEU A 59 6.00 6.64 15.77
N ALA A 60 6.23 5.56 16.52
CA ALA A 60 6.97 4.41 16.03
C ALA A 60 6.31 3.79 14.79
N GLY A 61 4.99 3.59 14.82
CA GLY A 61 4.22 3.00 13.73
C GLY A 61 4.22 3.88 12.48
N ALA A 62 3.98 5.19 12.63
CA ALA A 62 3.95 6.12 11.51
C ALA A 62 5.31 6.19 10.78
N PHE A 63 6.42 6.30 11.53
CA PHE A 63 7.76 6.32 10.93
C PHE A 63 8.16 4.96 10.34
N SER A 64 7.85 3.87 11.03
CA SER A 64 8.13 2.51 10.52
C SER A 64 7.39 2.23 9.23
N MET A 65 6.10 2.58 9.17
CA MET A 65 5.26 2.34 8.00
C MET A 65 5.67 3.23 6.82
N ALA A 66 5.93 4.51 7.06
CA ALA A 66 6.43 5.42 6.03
C ALA A 66 7.81 4.99 5.50
N GLY A 67 8.72 4.58 6.40
CA GLY A 67 10.04 4.07 6.04
C GLY A 67 9.95 2.77 5.24
N GLY A 68 9.10 1.85 5.65
CA GLY A 68 8.84 0.60 4.92
C GLY A 68 8.30 0.84 3.51
N GLU A 69 7.33 1.75 3.37
CA GLU A 69 6.77 2.13 2.06
C GLU A 69 7.82 2.82 1.18
N TYR A 70 8.62 3.72 1.74
CA TYR A 70 9.73 4.36 1.04
C TYR A 70 10.72 3.33 0.49
N VAL A 71 11.18 2.41 1.33
CA VAL A 71 12.14 1.36 0.93
C VAL A 71 11.54 0.43 -0.11
N SER A 72 10.29 0.01 0.06
CA SER A 72 9.59 -0.88 -0.88
C SER A 72 9.48 -0.25 -2.27
N VAL A 73 9.00 1.00 -2.35
CA VAL A 73 8.84 1.71 -3.63
C VAL A 73 10.20 2.09 -4.24
N SER A 74 11.22 2.42 -3.41
CA SER A 74 12.58 2.64 -3.91
C SER A 74 13.17 1.36 -4.52
N THR A 75 13.00 0.21 -3.86
CA THR A 75 13.49 -1.07 -4.38
C THR A 75 12.78 -1.45 -5.70
N GLN A 76 11.49 -1.17 -5.80
CA GLN A 76 10.75 -1.36 -7.05
C GLN A 76 11.36 -0.48 -8.15
N LYS A 77 11.54 0.81 -7.89
CA LYS A 77 12.15 1.77 -8.83
C LYS A 77 13.55 1.33 -9.28
N ASP A 78 14.41 0.94 -8.32
CA ASP A 78 15.77 0.47 -8.63
C ASP A 78 15.74 -0.78 -9.54
N THR A 79 14.78 -1.67 -9.33
CA THR A 79 14.57 -2.88 -10.14
C THR A 79 14.13 -2.52 -11.56
N GLU A 80 13.21 -1.56 -11.69
CA GLU A 80 12.72 -1.06 -12.98
C GLU A 80 13.84 -0.35 -13.75
N GLU A 81 14.60 0.52 -13.11
CA GLU A 81 15.78 1.19 -13.70
C GLU A 81 16.85 0.18 -14.15
N ALA A 82 17.10 -0.87 -13.37
CA ALA A 82 18.03 -1.94 -13.73
C ALA A 82 17.53 -2.74 -14.94
N ALA A 83 16.23 -2.98 -15.07
CA ALA A 83 15.65 -3.62 -16.25
C ALA A 83 15.81 -2.75 -17.50
N VAL A 84 15.54 -1.46 -17.42
CA VAL A 84 15.74 -0.49 -18.51
C VAL A 84 17.21 -0.48 -18.95
N ALA A 85 18.15 -0.38 -18.00
CA ALA A 85 19.58 -0.38 -18.31
C ALA A 85 20.04 -1.67 -19.01
N ARG A 86 19.48 -2.82 -18.61
CA ARG A 86 19.78 -4.12 -19.24
C ARG A 86 19.32 -4.18 -20.69
N GLU A 87 18.11 -3.72 -20.97
CA GLU A 87 17.59 -3.72 -22.34
C GLU A 87 18.27 -2.68 -23.22
N GLN A 88 18.66 -1.54 -22.66
CA GLN A 88 19.49 -0.56 -23.38
C GLN A 88 20.84 -1.16 -23.76
N LEU A 89 21.48 -1.86 -22.85
CA LEU A 89 22.78 -2.51 -23.10
C LEU A 89 22.66 -3.62 -24.16
N LEU A 90 21.53 -4.35 -24.20
CA LEU A 90 21.25 -5.35 -25.22
C LEU A 90 21.09 -4.69 -26.60
N LEU A 91 20.33 -3.59 -26.68
CA LEU A 91 20.15 -2.82 -27.92
C LEU A 91 21.48 -2.28 -28.47
N ASP A 92 22.34 -1.77 -27.57
CA ASP A 92 23.63 -1.20 -27.95
C ASP A 92 24.63 -2.28 -28.45
N LYS A 93 24.56 -3.51 -27.90
CA LYS A 93 25.51 -4.59 -28.24
C LYS A 93 25.03 -5.45 -29.39
N ASP A 94 23.76 -5.78 -29.45
CA ASP A 94 23.20 -6.71 -30.42
C ASP A 94 21.72 -6.39 -30.70
N MET A 95 21.49 -5.53 -31.66
CA MET A 95 20.16 -5.10 -32.09
C MET A 95 19.31 -6.28 -32.62
N ASP A 96 19.93 -7.27 -33.27
CA ASP A 96 19.21 -8.43 -33.80
C ASP A 96 18.76 -9.37 -32.66
N ALA A 97 19.58 -9.53 -31.60
CA ALA A 97 19.19 -10.27 -30.42
C ALA A 97 18.06 -9.53 -29.66
N ALA A 98 18.12 -8.20 -29.52
CA ALA A 98 17.07 -7.40 -28.96
C ALA A 98 15.74 -7.55 -29.71
N LYS A 99 15.80 -7.53 -31.05
CA LYS A 99 14.64 -7.71 -31.91
C LYS A 99 14.02 -9.10 -31.77
N LYS A 100 14.82 -10.16 -31.70
CA LYS A 100 14.36 -11.52 -31.43
C LYS A 100 13.74 -11.66 -30.07
N SER A 101 14.33 -11.00 -29.05
CA SER A 101 13.81 -10.99 -27.70
C SER A 101 12.43 -10.31 -27.60
N LEU A 102 12.23 -9.18 -28.29
CA LEU A 102 10.92 -8.51 -28.34
C LEU A 102 9.88 -9.35 -29.08
N TYR A 103 10.25 -9.96 -30.19
CA TYR A 103 9.37 -10.89 -30.93
C TYR A 103 8.91 -12.06 -30.05
N ALA A 104 9.84 -12.65 -29.27
CA ALA A 104 9.51 -13.73 -28.36
C ALA A 104 8.58 -13.25 -27.21
N ALA A 105 8.76 -12.02 -26.72
CA ALA A 105 7.88 -11.44 -25.70
C ALA A 105 6.44 -11.28 -26.22
N TYR A 106 6.24 -10.76 -27.44
CA TYR A 106 4.91 -10.68 -28.03
C TYR A 106 4.23 -12.05 -28.17
N LEU A 107 4.98 -13.09 -28.59
CA LEU A 107 4.45 -14.45 -28.63
C LEU A 107 4.04 -14.99 -27.27
N GLN A 108 4.85 -14.74 -26.23
CA GLN A 108 4.53 -15.13 -24.85
C GLN A 108 3.29 -14.40 -24.31
N ASN A 109 3.08 -13.17 -24.73
CA ASN A 109 1.91 -12.36 -24.37
C ASN A 109 0.63 -12.74 -25.18
N GLY A 110 0.72 -13.76 -26.06
CA GLY A 110 -0.42 -14.34 -26.76
C GLY A 110 -0.66 -13.82 -28.17
N GLU A 111 0.25 -13.01 -28.72
CA GLU A 111 0.17 -12.55 -30.09
C GLU A 111 0.47 -13.70 -31.08
N CYS A 112 -0.20 -13.70 -32.24
CA CYS A 112 0.14 -14.64 -33.30
C CYS A 112 1.45 -14.22 -34.02
N GLU A 113 2.13 -15.15 -34.68
CA GLU A 113 3.43 -14.92 -35.32
C GLU A 113 3.45 -13.72 -36.29
N THR A 114 2.41 -13.57 -37.09
CA THR A 114 2.28 -12.45 -38.06
C THR A 114 2.10 -11.11 -37.34
N SER A 115 1.32 -11.06 -36.27
CA SER A 115 1.11 -9.87 -35.42
C SER A 115 2.41 -9.52 -34.69
N ALA A 116 3.03 -10.49 -34.02
CA ALA A 116 4.28 -10.32 -33.29
C ALA A 116 5.40 -9.75 -34.18
N GLN A 117 5.52 -10.27 -35.44
CA GLN A 117 6.51 -9.77 -36.40
C GLN A 117 6.22 -8.31 -36.79
N LEU A 118 4.97 -7.97 -37.06
CA LEU A 118 4.55 -6.61 -37.44
C LEU A 118 4.79 -5.62 -36.26
N LEU A 119 4.38 -5.98 -35.04
CA LEU A 119 4.56 -5.18 -33.87
C LEU A 119 6.04 -4.94 -33.53
N THR A 120 6.86 -5.98 -33.61
CA THR A 120 8.31 -5.89 -33.43
C THR A 120 8.94 -4.92 -34.43
N ASN A 121 8.63 -5.04 -35.71
CA ASN A 121 9.16 -4.12 -36.71
C ASN A 121 8.72 -2.69 -36.50
N LYS A 122 7.47 -2.47 -36.13
CA LYS A 122 6.91 -1.14 -35.81
C LYS A 122 7.56 -0.53 -34.59
N ALA A 123 7.80 -1.33 -33.55
CA ALA A 123 8.45 -0.90 -32.31
C ALA A 123 9.89 -0.43 -32.56
N PHE A 124 10.64 -1.18 -33.37
CA PHE A 124 12.02 -0.83 -33.73
C PHE A 124 12.14 0.44 -34.60
N LEU A 125 11.07 0.82 -35.29
CA LEU A 125 11.01 2.09 -36.02
C LEU A 125 10.66 3.30 -35.12
N LYS A 126 10.01 3.08 -33.99
CA LYS A 126 9.51 4.16 -33.12
C LYS A 126 10.37 4.32 -31.85
N ASN A 127 10.35 3.35 -30.98
CA ASN A 127 11.11 3.31 -29.72
C ASN A 127 11.31 1.86 -29.27
N PRO A 128 12.42 1.22 -29.66
CA PRO A 128 12.66 -0.19 -29.34
C PRO A 128 12.86 -0.44 -27.84
N LEU A 129 13.50 0.50 -27.11
CA LEU A 129 13.73 0.37 -25.69
C LEU A 129 12.43 0.35 -24.91
N LYS A 130 11.54 1.29 -25.20
CA LYS A 130 10.20 1.35 -24.60
C LYS A 130 9.46 0.03 -24.80
N ALA A 131 9.40 -0.46 -26.02
CA ALA A 131 8.70 -1.71 -26.34
C ALA A 131 9.32 -2.93 -25.62
N LEU A 132 10.66 -3.02 -25.56
CA LEU A 132 11.34 -4.10 -24.83
C LEU A 132 10.99 -4.09 -23.35
N VAL A 133 11.01 -2.91 -22.72
CA VAL A 133 10.74 -2.77 -21.28
C VAL A 133 9.28 -3.05 -20.97
N GLU A 134 8.35 -2.49 -21.75
CA GLU A 134 6.91 -2.66 -21.53
C GLU A 134 6.45 -4.09 -21.78
N GLU A 135 6.88 -4.71 -22.88
CA GLU A 135 6.42 -6.05 -23.26
C GLU A 135 7.05 -7.19 -22.47
N LYS A 136 8.32 -7.04 -22.04
CA LYS A 136 9.03 -8.09 -21.29
C LYS A 136 8.76 -8.03 -19.79
N TYR A 137 8.62 -6.83 -19.22
CA TYR A 137 8.57 -6.63 -17.77
C TYR A 137 7.26 -6.02 -17.30
N GLY A 138 6.40 -5.52 -18.20
CA GLY A 138 5.18 -4.81 -17.84
C GLY A 138 5.44 -3.47 -17.12
N ILE A 139 6.61 -2.88 -17.34
CA ILE A 139 7.04 -1.63 -16.73
C ILE A 139 6.69 -0.48 -17.66
N GLU A 140 6.03 0.55 -17.16
CA GLU A 140 5.78 1.79 -17.91
C GLU A 140 7.08 2.58 -18.05
N TYR A 141 7.57 2.71 -19.28
CA TYR A 141 8.84 3.37 -19.57
C TYR A 141 8.79 4.87 -19.23
N GLU A 142 9.79 5.35 -18.48
CA GLU A 142 9.95 6.73 -17.98
C GLU A 142 8.98 7.16 -16.88
N GLU A 143 8.12 6.27 -16.36
CA GLU A 143 7.14 6.62 -15.32
C GLU A 143 7.36 5.86 -14.02
N PHE A 144 8.40 6.24 -13.29
CA PHE A 144 8.70 5.65 -11.98
C PHE A 144 7.88 6.28 -10.87
N THR A 145 7.31 5.45 -10.00
CA THR A 145 6.59 5.93 -8.81
C THR A 145 7.54 6.65 -7.86
N ASN A 146 7.15 7.82 -7.38
CA ASN A 146 7.95 8.57 -6.41
C ASN A 146 7.81 7.97 -5.00
N PRO A 147 8.91 7.44 -4.39
CA PRO A 147 8.86 6.82 -3.07
C PRO A 147 8.40 7.75 -1.96
N TRP A 148 8.72 9.05 -2.05
CA TRP A 148 8.35 10.05 -1.05
C TRP A 148 6.85 10.30 -0.99
N HIS A 149 6.15 10.25 -2.13
CA HIS A 149 4.69 10.41 -2.15
C HIS A 149 3.98 9.24 -1.46
N ALA A 150 4.43 8.01 -1.72
CA ALA A 150 3.90 6.82 -1.07
C ALA A 150 4.16 6.84 0.45
N ALA A 151 5.39 7.15 0.85
CA ALA A 151 5.78 7.27 2.26
C ALA A 151 4.99 8.34 3.01
N ALA A 152 4.84 9.54 2.43
CA ALA A 152 4.07 10.63 3.04
C ALA A 152 2.58 10.26 3.16
N SER A 153 2.00 9.65 2.12
CA SER A 153 0.62 9.16 2.16
C SER A 153 0.40 8.16 3.28
N SER A 154 1.30 7.19 3.42
CA SER A 154 1.27 6.17 4.46
C SER A 154 1.39 6.77 5.87
N PHE A 155 2.36 7.69 6.06
CA PHE A 155 2.57 8.39 7.33
C PHE A 155 1.32 9.15 7.79
N ILE A 156 0.80 10.01 6.92
CA ILE A 156 -0.37 10.86 7.24
C ILE A 156 -1.58 9.97 7.52
N ALA A 157 -1.80 8.97 6.70
CA ALA A 157 -2.93 8.07 6.85
C ALA A 157 -2.85 7.24 8.14
N PHE A 158 -1.66 6.77 8.54
CA PHE A 158 -1.45 6.07 9.81
C PHE A 158 -1.78 6.98 11.00
N VAL A 159 -1.26 8.21 11.01
CA VAL A 159 -1.54 9.18 12.09
C VAL A 159 -3.03 9.49 12.18
N LEU A 160 -3.69 9.76 11.04
CA LEU A 160 -5.14 10.02 11.01
C LEU A 160 -5.96 8.79 11.45
N GLY A 161 -5.56 7.60 11.01
CA GLY A 161 -6.18 6.34 11.45
C GLY A 161 -6.02 6.05 12.94
N SER A 162 -4.95 6.55 13.55
CA SER A 162 -4.67 6.40 14.99
C SER A 162 -5.52 7.30 15.87
N LEU A 163 -6.09 8.38 15.35
CA LEU A 163 -6.85 9.35 16.14
C LEU A 163 -8.11 8.76 16.80
N PRO A 164 -8.99 8.00 16.10
CA PRO A 164 -10.19 7.46 16.72
C PRO A 164 -9.91 6.60 17.97
N PRO A 165 -9.04 5.57 17.94
CA PRO A 165 -8.73 4.80 19.14
C PRO A 165 -8.06 5.63 20.23
N MET A 166 -7.14 6.52 19.87
CA MET A 166 -6.40 7.34 20.83
C MET A 166 -7.31 8.35 21.53
N LEU A 167 -8.17 9.04 20.79
CA LEU A 167 -9.09 10.01 21.37
C LEU A 167 -10.15 9.33 22.22
N SER A 168 -10.73 8.22 21.78
CA SER A 168 -11.75 7.51 22.54
C SER A 168 -11.22 7.01 23.89
N ILE A 169 -10.02 6.41 23.90
CA ILE A 169 -9.46 5.84 25.13
C ILE A 169 -9.15 6.93 26.18
N ILE A 170 -8.94 8.17 25.76
CA ILE A 170 -8.64 9.31 26.65
C ILE A 170 -9.91 10.01 27.13
N ILE A 171 -10.88 10.23 26.25
CA ILE A 171 -12.07 11.06 26.52
C ILE A 171 -13.04 10.35 27.46
N PHE A 172 -13.22 9.03 27.29
CA PHE A 172 -14.20 8.31 28.10
C PHE A 172 -13.69 7.97 29.50
N PRO A 173 -14.58 7.99 30.52
CA PRO A 173 -14.26 7.56 31.88
C PRO A 173 -13.78 6.11 31.93
N SER A 174 -13.00 5.75 32.95
CA SER A 174 -12.38 4.43 33.09
C SER A 174 -13.34 3.25 32.90
N GLU A 175 -14.58 3.38 33.37
CA GLU A 175 -15.61 2.33 33.31
C GLU A 175 -16.08 2.05 31.89
N TYR A 176 -16.16 3.06 31.00
CA TYR A 176 -16.67 2.97 29.64
C TYR A 176 -15.56 3.05 28.58
N ARG A 177 -14.33 3.31 28.98
CA ARG A 177 -13.17 3.58 28.11
C ARG A 177 -12.95 2.47 27.08
N ILE A 178 -12.84 1.22 27.53
CA ILE A 178 -12.60 0.08 26.65
C ILE A 178 -13.79 -0.19 25.73
N PRO A 179 -15.03 -0.37 26.22
CA PRO A 179 -16.17 -0.64 25.34
C PRO A 179 -16.46 0.49 24.35
N ALA A 180 -16.29 1.76 24.77
CA ALA A 180 -16.45 2.89 23.86
C ALA A 180 -15.38 2.90 22.77
N THR A 181 -14.13 2.59 23.11
CA THR A 181 -13.03 2.48 22.13
C THR A 181 -13.29 1.36 21.14
N VAL A 182 -13.70 0.16 21.59
CA VAL A 182 -14.05 -0.95 20.70
C VAL A 182 -15.17 -0.54 19.73
N PHE A 183 -16.19 0.15 20.20
CA PHE A 183 -17.31 0.60 19.37
C PHE A 183 -16.86 1.64 18.31
N ILE A 184 -16.09 2.65 18.70
CA ILE A 184 -15.59 3.69 17.78
C ILE A 184 -14.63 3.09 16.75
N VAL A 185 -13.75 2.19 17.18
CA VAL A 185 -12.83 1.49 16.28
C VAL A 185 -13.59 0.60 15.29
N ALA A 186 -14.62 -0.12 15.74
CA ALA A 186 -15.47 -0.94 14.85
C ALA A 186 -16.10 -0.08 13.75
N ILE A 187 -16.65 1.09 14.08
CA ILE A 187 -17.19 2.04 13.10
C ILE A 187 -16.09 2.51 12.14
N SER A 188 -14.91 2.90 12.67
CA SER A 188 -13.78 3.35 11.85
C SER A 188 -13.32 2.29 10.86
N LEU A 189 -13.26 1.03 11.27
CA LEU A 189 -12.89 -0.11 10.41
C LEU A 189 -13.94 -0.42 9.34
N LEU A 190 -15.21 -0.26 9.66
CA LEU A 190 -16.29 -0.38 8.67
C LEU A 190 -16.19 0.73 7.61
N VAL A 191 -15.92 1.97 8.03
CA VAL A 191 -15.76 3.12 7.13
C VAL A 191 -14.52 2.94 6.24
N THR A 192 -13.37 2.57 6.81
CA THR A 192 -12.15 2.33 6.01
C THR A 192 -12.29 1.13 5.08
N GLY A 193 -12.95 0.06 5.53
CA GLY A 193 -13.26 -1.09 4.68
C GLY A 193 -14.18 -0.73 3.51
N TYR A 194 -15.21 0.09 3.76
CA TYR A 194 -16.11 0.59 2.71
C TYR A 194 -15.39 1.49 1.70
N THR A 195 -14.65 2.49 2.18
CA THR A 195 -13.93 3.45 1.33
C THR A 195 -12.85 2.76 0.50
N SER A 196 -12.06 1.87 1.10
CA SER A 196 -11.05 1.06 0.43
C SER A 196 -11.64 0.23 -0.70
N ALA A 197 -12.73 -0.51 -0.41
CA ALA A 197 -13.40 -1.34 -1.41
C ALA A 197 -13.99 -0.51 -2.55
N LYS A 198 -14.55 0.66 -2.25
CA LYS A 198 -15.12 1.55 -3.27
C LYS A 198 -14.05 2.13 -4.19
N LEU A 199 -12.88 2.52 -3.64
CA LEU A 199 -11.73 2.99 -4.41
C LEU A 199 -11.15 1.88 -5.30
N GLY A 200 -11.05 0.65 -4.77
CA GLY A 200 -10.54 -0.52 -5.50
C GLY A 200 -11.57 -1.24 -6.37
N LYS A 201 -12.82 -0.71 -6.49
CA LYS A 201 -13.94 -1.36 -7.19
C LYS A 201 -14.18 -2.83 -6.77
N ALA A 202 -13.92 -3.13 -5.48
CA ALA A 202 -14.03 -4.45 -4.87
C ALA A 202 -15.36 -4.64 -4.10
N PRO A 203 -15.75 -5.86 -3.73
CA PRO A 203 -16.95 -6.12 -2.93
C PRO A 203 -16.88 -5.46 -1.54
N THR A 204 -17.68 -4.43 -1.32
CA THR A 204 -17.64 -3.60 -0.10
C THR A 204 -17.95 -4.39 1.17
N LYS A 205 -18.97 -5.26 1.16
CA LYS A 205 -19.36 -6.07 2.32
C LYS A 205 -18.23 -6.96 2.81
N THR A 206 -17.52 -7.62 1.90
CA THR A 206 -16.40 -8.52 2.23
C THR A 206 -15.23 -7.74 2.85
N ALA A 207 -14.90 -6.57 2.30
CA ALA A 207 -13.83 -5.73 2.83
C ALA A 207 -14.15 -5.18 4.23
N MET A 208 -15.39 -4.71 4.43
CA MET A 208 -15.86 -4.22 5.73
C MET A 208 -15.79 -5.30 6.80
N ILE A 209 -16.33 -6.51 6.52
CA ILE A 209 -16.32 -7.63 7.47
C ILE A 209 -14.88 -8.07 7.77
N ARG A 210 -14.02 -8.17 6.76
CA ARG A 210 -12.61 -8.54 6.93
C ARG A 210 -11.88 -7.58 7.87
N ASN A 211 -12.00 -6.26 7.64
CA ASN A 211 -11.36 -5.27 8.48
C ASN A 211 -11.90 -5.32 9.91
N LEU A 212 -13.22 -5.42 10.07
CA LEU A 212 -13.84 -5.52 11.38
C LEU A 212 -13.38 -6.77 12.16
N CYS A 213 -13.37 -7.94 11.52
CA CYS A 213 -12.94 -9.19 12.14
C CYS A 213 -11.48 -9.12 12.62
N ILE A 214 -10.57 -8.61 11.77
CA ILE A 214 -9.15 -8.46 12.13
C ILE A 214 -8.99 -7.49 13.29
N GLY A 215 -9.68 -6.34 13.25
CA GLY A 215 -9.61 -5.36 14.32
C GLY A 215 -10.15 -5.88 15.65
N LEU A 216 -11.31 -6.55 15.64
CA LEU A 216 -11.89 -7.17 16.85
C LEU A 216 -10.98 -8.27 17.41
N LEU A 217 -10.39 -9.10 16.55
CA LEU A 217 -9.45 -10.13 16.96
C LEU A 217 -8.22 -9.49 17.64
N THR A 218 -7.61 -8.46 17.01
CA THR A 218 -6.44 -7.77 17.57
C THR A 218 -6.77 -7.16 18.93
N MET A 219 -7.88 -6.42 19.05
CA MET A 219 -8.32 -5.83 20.32
C MET A 219 -8.60 -6.89 21.39
N GLY A 220 -9.23 -8.01 21.02
CA GLY A 220 -9.49 -9.11 21.93
C GLY A 220 -8.22 -9.78 22.46
N VAL A 221 -7.27 -10.07 21.57
CA VAL A 221 -5.97 -10.67 21.94
C VAL A 221 -5.19 -9.73 22.86
N THR A 222 -5.07 -8.44 22.49
CA THR A 222 -4.31 -7.48 23.30
C THR A 222 -4.98 -7.18 24.64
N TYR A 223 -6.33 -7.15 24.69
CA TYR A 223 -7.08 -7.05 25.93
C TYR A 223 -6.78 -8.22 26.88
N LEU A 224 -6.88 -9.46 26.40
CA LEU A 224 -6.57 -10.66 27.18
C LEU A 224 -5.13 -10.67 27.66
N PHE A 225 -4.20 -10.27 26.79
CA PHE A 225 -2.80 -10.17 27.18
C PHE A 225 -2.56 -9.14 28.28
N GLY A 226 -3.19 -7.96 28.19
CA GLY A 226 -3.11 -6.93 29.20
C GLY A 226 -3.68 -7.39 30.57
N GLN A 227 -4.77 -8.16 30.56
CA GLN A 227 -5.35 -8.74 31.79
C GLN A 227 -4.39 -9.69 32.51
N LEU A 228 -3.50 -10.39 31.80
CA LEU A 228 -2.48 -11.27 32.42
C LEU A 228 -1.44 -10.48 33.24
N PHE A 229 -1.25 -9.21 32.93
CA PHE A 229 -0.29 -8.32 33.58
C PHE A 229 -0.95 -7.18 34.37
N SER A 230 -2.27 -7.32 34.70
CA SER A 230 -2.96 -6.30 35.46
C SER A 230 -2.36 -6.15 36.87
N ILE A 231 -1.97 -4.93 37.18
CA ILE A 231 -1.37 -4.51 38.48
C ILE A 231 -2.39 -3.74 39.26
#